data_47963fc3ea28191db93f40dd6d26be91
#
_entry.id   47963fc3ea28191db93f40dd6d26be91
#
_cell.length_a   1.000
_cell.length_b   1.000
_cell.length_c   1.000
_cell.angle_alpha   90.00
_cell.angle_beta   90.00
_cell.angle_gamma   90.00
#
_symmetry.space_group_name_H-M   'P 1'
#
loop_
_entity.id
_entity.type
_entity.pdbx_description
1 polymer ?
#
loop_
_entity_poly.entity_id
_entity_poly.type
_entity_poly.pdbx_seq_one_letter_code
_entity_poly.pdbx_strand_id
1 'polypeptide(L)'
;MDLPKKHDAPVLLQLDKDALGVLRVTLDDPARRNALSEAMLDRLGAIFADAAIDASVRVIVLAANGPAFCAGHDLKEMSAGRANADQGEAYFTDILTRCSAVMQAILQNPKPVIA
;
A
#
# COMPACT_ATOMS: atom_id res chain seq x y z
N MET A 1 -3.66 16.23 -27.04
CA MET A 1 -3.81 15.04 -26.19
C MET A 1 -3.79 15.48 -24.75
N ASP A 2 -4.87 15.26 -24.04
CA ASP A 2 -4.95 15.67 -22.65
C ASP A 2 -4.14 14.72 -21.79
N LEU A 3 -3.20 15.27 -21.01
CA LEU A 3 -2.50 14.50 -20.00
C LEU A 3 -3.48 14.15 -18.87
N PRO A 4 -3.42 12.94 -18.31
CA PRO A 4 -4.25 12.59 -17.17
C PRO A 4 -4.03 13.61 -16.07
N LYS A 5 -5.09 14.19 -15.59
CA LYS A 5 -5.01 15.11 -14.46
C LYS A 5 -4.66 14.30 -13.21
N LYS A 6 -3.93 14.93 -12.30
CA LYS A 6 -3.46 14.26 -11.07
C LYS A 6 -4.61 13.63 -10.27
N HIS A 7 -5.82 14.17 -10.39
CA HIS A 7 -7.01 13.66 -9.71
C HIS A 7 -7.71 12.51 -10.48
N ASP A 8 -7.27 12.19 -11.71
CA ASP A 8 -7.81 11.08 -12.48
C ASP A 8 -7.12 9.75 -12.13
N ALA A 9 -6.04 9.78 -11.33
CA ALA A 9 -5.38 8.58 -10.86
C ALA A 9 -6.29 7.82 -9.88
N PRO A 10 -6.32 6.49 -9.92
CA PRO A 10 -7.11 5.71 -8.96
C PRO A 10 -6.71 6.04 -7.53
N VAL A 11 -7.72 6.25 -6.70
CA VAL A 11 -7.51 6.42 -5.25
C VAL A 11 -7.43 5.03 -4.65
N LEU A 12 -6.26 4.66 -4.15
CA LEU A 12 -6.00 3.34 -3.55
C LEU A 12 -6.19 3.35 -2.04
N LEU A 13 -6.01 4.51 -1.42
CA LEU A 13 -5.99 4.69 0.03
C LEU A 13 -6.66 6.00 0.39
N GLN A 14 -7.29 6.01 1.56
CA GLN A 14 -7.77 7.23 2.20
C GLN A 14 -6.92 7.49 3.45
N LEU A 15 -6.50 8.72 3.63
CA LEU A 15 -5.74 9.14 4.80
C LEU A 15 -6.55 10.16 5.61
N ASP A 16 -6.59 9.95 6.92
CA ASP A 16 -7.18 10.90 7.85
C ASP A 16 -6.33 10.98 9.10
N LYS A 17 -6.03 12.20 9.55
CA LYS A 17 -5.30 12.41 10.80
C LYS A 17 -6.10 13.35 11.68
N ASP A 18 -6.40 12.91 12.89
CA ASP A 18 -7.16 13.72 13.85
C ASP A 18 -6.24 14.60 14.73
N ALA A 19 -6.87 15.41 15.57
CA ALA A 19 -6.14 16.33 16.45
C ALA A 19 -5.36 15.60 17.56
N LEU A 20 -5.67 14.33 17.83
CA LEU A 20 -4.99 13.52 18.83
C LEU A 20 -3.73 12.83 18.28
N GLY A 21 -3.50 12.92 16.98
CA GLY A 21 -2.36 12.27 16.33
C GLY A 21 -2.63 10.85 15.86
N VAL A 22 -3.89 10.46 15.71
CA VAL A 22 -4.28 9.18 15.12
C VAL A 22 -4.27 9.33 13.60
N LEU A 23 -3.38 8.63 12.93
CA LEU A 23 -3.37 8.55 11.47
C LEU A 23 -4.11 7.28 11.05
N ARG A 24 -5.26 7.46 10.43
CA ARG A 24 -6.02 6.33 9.87
C ARG A 24 -5.66 6.18 8.39
N VAL A 25 -5.14 5.01 8.06
CA VAL A 25 -4.80 4.61 6.70
C VAL A 25 -5.83 3.57 6.28
N THR A 26 -6.71 3.92 5.36
CA THR A 26 -7.79 3.04 4.92
C THR A 26 -7.52 2.56 3.50
N LEU A 27 -7.35 1.26 3.33
CA LEU A 27 -7.26 0.65 2.01
C LEU A 27 -8.60 0.83 1.30
N ASP A 28 -8.58 1.36 0.10
CA ASP A 28 -9.81 1.73 -0.62
C ASP A 28 -9.69 1.41 -2.12
N ASP A 29 -9.43 0.16 -2.41
CA ASP A 29 -9.43 -0.40 -3.76
C ASP A 29 -10.35 -1.63 -3.79
N PRO A 30 -11.66 -1.45 -3.52
CA PRO A 30 -12.57 -2.56 -3.31
C PRO A 30 -12.77 -3.43 -4.55
N ALA A 31 -12.65 -2.87 -5.75
CA ALA A 31 -12.76 -3.62 -7.00
C ALA A 31 -11.70 -4.72 -7.12
N ARG A 32 -10.53 -4.50 -6.52
CA ARG A 32 -9.42 -5.47 -6.45
C ARG A 32 -9.32 -6.12 -5.07
N ARG A 33 -10.31 -5.93 -4.21
CA ARG A 33 -10.33 -6.43 -2.84
C ARG A 33 -9.09 -6.01 -2.06
N ASN A 34 -8.65 -4.76 -2.27
CA ASN A 34 -7.49 -4.16 -1.63
C ASN A 34 -6.20 -4.99 -1.84
N ALA A 35 -6.04 -5.55 -3.05
CA ALA A 35 -4.87 -6.33 -3.39
C ALA A 35 -3.58 -5.49 -3.26
N LEU A 36 -2.50 -6.15 -2.89
CA LEU A 36 -1.17 -5.55 -2.79
C LEU A 36 -0.54 -5.47 -4.18
N SER A 37 -1.09 -4.57 -5.01
CA SER A 37 -0.50 -4.22 -6.29
C SER A 37 0.81 -3.46 -6.08
N GLU A 38 1.61 -3.31 -7.14
CA GLU A 38 2.82 -2.48 -7.07
C GLU A 38 2.49 -1.07 -6.59
N ALA A 39 1.43 -0.47 -7.12
CA ALA A 39 1.00 0.87 -6.74
C ALA A 39 0.58 0.93 -5.26
N MET A 40 -0.14 -0.07 -4.77
CA MET A 40 -0.54 -0.13 -3.37
C MET A 40 0.67 -0.27 -2.45
N LEU A 41 1.63 -1.13 -2.80
CA LEU A 41 2.85 -1.30 -2.02
C LEU A 41 3.68 -0.02 -1.96
N ASP A 42 3.81 0.68 -3.07
CA ASP A 42 4.54 1.96 -3.12
C ASP A 42 3.88 3.00 -2.23
N ARG A 43 2.56 3.10 -2.29
CA ARG A 43 1.81 4.05 -1.45
C ARG A 43 1.93 3.72 0.02
N LEU A 44 1.75 2.47 0.40
CA LEU A 44 1.87 2.04 1.80
C LEU A 44 3.28 2.30 2.33
N GLY A 45 4.30 1.93 1.57
CA GLY A 45 5.69 2.16 1.97
C GLY A 45 5.99 3.62 2.24
N ALA A 46 5.54 4.51 1.35
CA ALA A 46 5.71 5.95 1.53
C ALA A 46 4.98 6.47 2.76
N ILE A 47 3.75 6.03 2.99
CA ILE A 47 2.92 6.46 4.12
C ILE A 47 3.58 6.05 5.45
N PHE A 48 4.01 4.81 5.58
CA PHE A 48 4.66 4.34 6.81
C PHE A 48 6.00 5.03 7.05
N ALA A 49 6.78 5.28 6.01
CA ALA A 49 8.03 6.03 6.13
C ALA A 49 7.80 7.48 6.59
N ASP A 50 6.84 8.16 6.00
CA ASP A 50 6.49 9.54 6.38
C ASP A 50 5.96 9.60 7.81
N ALA A 51 5.08 8.69 8.18
CA ALA A 51 4.50 8.63 9.52
C ALA A 51 5.57 8.37 10.59
N ALA A 52 6.60 7.59 10.27
CA ALA A 52 7.66 7.25 11.22
C ALA A 52 8.40 8.47 11.74
N ILE A 53 8.56 9.50 10.92
CA ILE A 53 9.29 10.72 11.26
C ILE A 53 8.38 11.94 11.51
N ASP A 54 7.07 11.78 11.39
CA ASP A 54 6.10 12.85 11.60
C ASP A 54 5.75 12.94 13.09
N ALA A 55 6.22 13.98 13.77
CA ALA A 55 5.97 14.17 15.20
C ALA A 55 4.50 14.34 15.53
N SER A 56 3.66 14.74 14.56
CA SER A 56 2.22 14.89 14.77
C SER A 56 1.47 13.55 14.72
N VAL A 57 2.10 12.49 14.25
CA VAL A 57 1.52 11.14 14.24
C VAL A 57 1.95 10.40 15.50
N ARG A 58 1.00 9.96 16.29
CA ARG A 58 1.24 9.23 17.56
C ARG A 58 0.91 7.75 17.44
N VAL A 59 -0.06 7.41 16.61
CA VAL A 59 -0.49 6.04 16.37
C VAL A 59 -1.03 5.93 14.94
N ILE A 60 -0.86 4.77 14.34
CA ILE A 60 -1.35 4.48 13.00
C ILE A 60 -2.42 3.41 13.11
N VAL A 61 -3.59 3.66 12.51
CA VAL A 61 -4.66 2.66 12.41
C VAL A 61 -4.80 2.27 10.95
N LEU A 62 -4.57 1.00 10.65
CA LEU A 62 -4.73 0.44 9.32
C LEU A 62 -6.12 -0.17 9.20
N ALA A 63 -6.92 0.35 8.29
CA ALA A 63 -8.30 -0.05 8.06
C ALA A 63 -8.51 -0.35 6.57
N ALA A 64 -9.67 -0.88 6.23
CA ALA A 64 -9.99 -1.21 4.85
C ALA A 64 -11.47 -1.04 4.57
N ASN A 65 -11.79 -0.57 3.37
CA ASN A 65 -13.15 -0.54 2.83
C ASN A 65 -13.38 -1.73 1.92
N GLY A 66 -14.65 -2.09 1.73
CA GLY A 66 -15.04 -3.15 0.81
C GLY A 66 -15.19 -4.52 1.47
N PRO A 67 -15.41 -5.58 0.66
CA PRO A 67 -15.77 -6.91 1.17
C PRO A 67 -14.60 -7.68 1.80
N ALA A 68 -13.35 -7.24 1.58
CA ALA A 68 -12.18 -7.88 2.15
C ALA A 68 -11.21 -6.83 2.67
N PHE A 69 -10.50 -7.16 3.74
CA PHE A 69 -9.45 -6.28 4.26
C PHE A 69 -8.32 -6.12 3.24
N CYS A 70 -7.75 -7.24 2.79
CA CYS A 70 -6.70 -7.28 1.79
C CYS A 70 -6.63 -8.70 1.22
N ALA A 71 -6.69 -8.84 -0.10
CA ALA A 71 -6.67 -10.14 -0.75
C ALA A 71 -5.25 -10.70 -0.98
N GLY A 72 -4.22 -9.96 -0.59
CA GLY A 72 -2.84 -10.34 -0.86
C GLY A 72 -2.35 -9.78 -2.20
N HIS A 73 -1.33 -10.42 -2.79
CA HIS A 73 -0.75 -9.94 -4.04
C HIS A 73 -1.77 -9.88 -5.18
N ASP A 74 -1.58 -8.92 -6.09
CA ASP A 74 -2.40 -8.78 -7.29
C ASP A 74 -2.06 -9.90 -8.29
N LEU A 75 -2.96 -10.86 -8.44
CA LEU A 75 -2.74 -12.02 -9.30
C LEU A 75 -2.65 -11.65 -10.78
N LYS A 76 -3.31 -10.58 -11.20
CA LYS A 76 -3.20 -10.11 -12.60
C LYS A 76 -1.81 -9.58 -12.89
N GLU A 77 -1.22 -8.83 -11.96
CA GLU A 77 0.16 -8.36 -12.08
C GLU A 77 1.14 -9.52 -12.06
N MET A 78 0.92 -10.50 -11.19
CA MET A 78 1.76 -11.69 -11.13
C MET A 78 1.71 -12.51 -12.42
N SER A 79 0.53 -12.70 -12.98
CA SER A 79 0.36 -13.40 -14.25
C SER A 79 1.06 -12.67 -15.40
N ALA A 80 0.95 -11.34 -15.45
CA ALA A 80 1.64 -10.52 -16.44
C ALA A 80 3.16 -10.61 -16.29
N GLY A 81 3.67 -10.58 -15.07
CA GLY A 81 5.11 -10.73 -14.79
C GLY A 81 5.64 -12.09 -15.21
N ARG A 82 4.86 -13.15 -14.99
CA ARG A 82 5.22 -14.52 -15.37
C ARG A 82 5.39 -14.68 -16.88
N ALA A 83 4.69 -13.87 -17.67
CA ALA A 83 4.77 -13.89 -19.13
C ALA A 83 6.04 -13.23 -19.68
N ASN A 84 6.86 -12.60 -18.85
CA ASN A 84 8.12 -11.99 -19.26
C ASN A 84 9.11 -13.06 -19.77
N ALA A 85 10.11 -12.61 -20.55
CA ALA A 85 11.08 -13.51 -21.19
C ALA A 85 11.87 -14.37 -20.18
N ASP A 86 12.10 -13.86 -18.95
CA ASP A 86 12.78 -14.56 -17.87
C ASP A 86 11.82 -15.38 -17.00
N GLN A 87 10.58 -15.59 -17.44
CA GLN A 87 9.50 -16.28 -16.72
C GLN A 87 9.13 -15.58 -15.40
N GLY A 88 9.43 -14.30 -15.29
CA GLY A 88 9.07 -13.46 -14.16
C GLY A 88 10.12 -13.42 -13.04
N GLU A 89 11.31 -13.97 -13.22
CA GLU A 89 12.33 -14.02 -12.16
C GLU A 89 12.60 -12.64 -11.58
N ALA A 90 12.88 -11.64 -12.42
CA ALA A 90 13.16 -10.28 -11.97
C ALA A 90 11.91 -9.64 -11.35
N TYR A 91 10.74 -9.85 -11.94
CA TYR A 91 9.48 -9.32 -11.40
C TYR A 91 9.18 -9.90 -10.01
N PHE A 92 9.23 -11.23 -9.85
CA PHE A 92 8.91 -11.86 -8.58
C PHE A 92 9.93 -11.48 -7.49
N THR A 93 11.20 -11.39 -7.82
CA THR A 93 12.22 -10.93 -6.88
C THR A 93 11.89 -9.51 -6.40
N ASP A 94 11.56 -8.61 -7.32
CA ASP A 94 11.21 -7.23 -7.00
C ASP A 94 9.94 -7.14 -6.15
N ILE A 95 8.86 -7.76 -6.57
CA ILE A 95 7.56 -7.61 -5.87
C ILE A 95 7.61 -8.23 -4.47
N LEU A 96 8.26 -9.36 -4.30
CA LEU A 96 8.39 -10.00 -2.99
C LEU A 96 9.29 -9.20 -2.06
N THR A 97 10.36 -8.60 -2.57
CA THR A 97 11.25 -7.72 -1.81
C THR A 97 10.50 -6.46 -1.37
N ARG A 98 9.73 -5.85 -2.26
CA ARG A 98 8.95 -4.64 -1.94
C ARG A 98 7.86 -4.95 -0.92
N CYS A 99 7.18 -6.07 -1.04
CA CYS A 99 6.16 -6.49 -0.08
C CYS A 99 6.78 -6.73 1.30
N SER A 100 7.89 -7.45 1.34
CA SER A 100 8.63 -7.69 2.59
C SER A 100 9.04 -6.38 3.26
N ALA A 101 9.55 -5.42 2.48
CA ALA A 101 9.94 -4.11 2.99
C ALA A 101 8.77 -3.36 3.62
N VAL A 102 7.58 -3.42 3.02
CA VAL A 102 6.38 -2.80 3.59
C VAL A 102 5.97 -3.47 4.89
N MET A 103 5.96 -4.80 4.93
CA MET A 103 5.63 -5.55 6.16
C MET A 103 6.61 -5.23 7.28
N GLN A 104 7.91 -5.15 6.97
CA GLN A 104 8.93 -4.79 7.95
C GLN A 104 8.81 -3.34 8.41
N ALA A 105 8.43 -2.43 7.51
CA ALA A 105 8.18 -1.03 7.87
C ALA A 105 7.05 -0.91 8.90
N ILE A 106 6.04 -1.77 8.83
CA ILE A 106 4.97 -1.83 9.83
C ILE A 106 5.53 -2.29 11.18
N LEU A 107 6.29 -3.37 11.19
CA LEU A 107 6.84 -3.95 12.43
C LEU A 107 7.87 -3.04 13.09
N GLN A 108 8.69 -2.37 12.31
CA GLN A 108 9.81 -1.55 12.80
C GLN A 108 9.42 -0.09 13.00
N ASN A 109 8.18 0.29 12.66
CA ASN A 109 7.74 1.68 12.82
C ASN A 109 7.80 2.08 14.29
N PRO A 110 8.38 3.25 14.63
CA PRO A 110 8.41 3.72 16.01
C PRO A 110 7.03 4.07 16.58
N LYS A 111 6.03 4.21 15.71
CA LYS A 111 4.64 4.45 16.11
C LYS A 111 3.92 3.12 16.19
N PRO A 112 3.05 2.90 17.19
CA PRO A 112 2.19 1.71 17.21
C PRO A 112 1.31 1.64 15.96
N VAL A 113 1.18 0.46 15.39
CA VAL A 113 0.30 0.20 14.25
C VAL A 113 -0.77 -0.79 14.67
N ILE A 114 -2.03 -0.40 14.53
CA ILE A 114 -3.21 -1.19 14.90
C ILE A 114 -4.00 -1.48 13.63
N ALA A 115 -4.36 -2.73 13.42
CA ALA A 115 -5.21 -3.13 12.30
C ALA A 115 -6.65 -3.35 12.72
#